data_164ad1a3a73d73dfcce0b9ade4ae33d4
#
_entry.id   164ad1a3a73d73dfcce0b9ade4ae33d4
#
_cell.length_a   1.000
_cell.length_b   1.000
_cell.length_c   1.000
_cell.angle_alpha   90.00
_cell.angle_beta   90.00
_cell.angle_gamma   90.00
#
_symmetry.space_group_name_H-M   'P 1'
#
loop_
_entity.id
_entity.type
_entity.pdbx_description
1 polymer ?
#
loop_
_entity_poly.entity_id
_entity_poly.type
_entity_poly.pdbx_seq_one_letter_code
_entity_poly.pdbx_strand_id
1 'polypeptide(L)'
;MPNHVHLIVTPADEDGLRRTFGEAHRRYTGAINARFRWTGHLFQGRFGAVVMDEPHLLAAARYIALNPVVAGLVSHAGDWPRSSARAHLAGEDDELATVAPLRALVADFAALLAAPADPATTARIERAPTIGRPLGEQGAGMDRDARAPLAPGKPGPKPRVDREPERQQRLL
;
A
#
# COMPACT_ATOMS: atom_id res chain seq x y z
N MET A 1 -3.19 3.81 8.17
CA MET A 1 -2.49 5.09 8.47
C MET A 1 -3.48 6.23 8.30
N PRO A 2 -3.30 7.42 8.92
CA PRO A 2 -4.24 8.53 8.80
C PRO A 2 -4.33 9.12 7.38
N ASN A 3 -3.26 9.07 6.61
CA ASN A 3 -3.12 9.77 5.32
C ASN A 3 -2.88 8.85 4.12
N HIS A 4 -2.76 7.55 4.32
CA HIS A 4 -2.60 6.57 3.24
C HIS A 4 -3.12 5.19 3.66
N VAL A 5 -3.33 4.32 2.68
CA VAL A 5 -3.82 2.95 2.86
C VAL A 5 -2.87 1.99 2.17
N HIS A 6 -2.53 0.90 2.85
CA HIS A 6 -1.86 -0.26 2.26
C HIS A 6 -2.86 -1.40 2.17
N LEU A 7 -2.87 -2.10 1.04
CA LEU A 7 -3.75 -3.23 0.79
C LEU A 7 -2.95 -4.36 0.13
N ILE A 8 -3.20 -5.59 0.56
CA ILE A 8 -2.80 -6.79 -0.15
C ILE A 8 -4.06 -7.36 -0.77
N VAL A 9 -4.09 -7.45 -2.08
CA VAL A 9 -5.28 -7.85 -2.83
C VAL A 9 -4.90 -8.78 -3.98
N THR A 10 -5.81 -9.69 -4.31
CA THR A 10 -5.74 -10.50 -5.51
C THR A 10 -6.82 -10.00 -6.48
N PRO A 11 -6.45 -9.35 -7.60
CA PRO A 11 -7.44 -8.89 -8.57
C PRO A 11 -8.09 -10.08 -9.29
N ALA A 12 -9.36 -9.93 -9.64
CA ALA A 12 -10.09 -10.97 -10.40
C ALA A 12 -9.68 -11.01 -11.88
N ASP A 13 -9.19 -9.90 -12.41
CA ASP A 13 -8.74 -9.73 -13.80
C ASP A 13 -7.71 -8.58 -13.91
N GLU A 14 -7.12 -8.40 -15.10
CA GLU A 14 -6.09 -7.40 -15.40
C GLU A 14 -6.53 -5.95 -15.11
N ASP A 15 -7.80 -5.66 -15.28
CA ASP A 15 -8.39 -4.34 -15.05
C ASP A 15 -8.97 -4.14 -13.63
N GLY A 16 -9.01 -5.19 -12.83
CA GLY A 16 -9.69 -5.22 -11.53
C GLY A 16 -9.22 -4.11 -10.60
N LEU A 17 -7.92 -3.94 -10.45
CA LEU A 17 -7.34 -2.87 -9.61
C LEU A 17 -7.71 -1.48 -10.13
N ARG A 18 -7.58 -1.26 -11.43
CA ARG A 18 -7.87 0.03 -12.07
C ARG A 18 -9.34 0.42 -11.89
N ARG A 19 -10.27 -0.52 -12.14
CA ARG A 19 -11.71 -0.27 -11.98
C ARG A 19 -12.07 0.00 -10.53
N THR A 20 -11.61 -0.87 -9.60
CA THR A 20 -11.96 -0.78 -8.19
C THR A 20 -11.43 0.50 -7.56
N PHE A 21 -10.13 0.78 -7.69
CA PHE A 21 -9.54 1.95 -7.05
C PHE A 21 -9.89 3.25 -7.77
N GLY A 22 -10.04 3.22 -9.09
CA GLY A 22 -10.50 4.39 -9.85
C GLY A 22 -11.89 4.84 -9.38
N GLU A 23 -12.83 3.91 -9.24
CA GLU A 23 -14.19 4.22 -8.77
C GLU A 23 -14.22 4.60 -7.28
N ALA A 24 -13.47 3.88 -6.41
CA ALA A 24 -13.38 4.21 -5.00
C ALA A 24 -12.82 5.63 -4.78
N HIS A 25 -11.73 5.97 -5.45
CA HIS A 25 -11.11 7.30 -5.36
C HIS A 25 -12.05 8.40 -5.88
N ARG A 26 -12.75 8.15 -7.00
CA ARG A 26 -13.72 9.08 -7.55
C ARG A 26 -14.85 9.37 -6.57
N ARG A 27 -15.48 8.32 -6.02
CA ARG A 27 -16.58 8.45 -5.05
C ARG A 27 -16.12 9.14 -3.77
N TYR A 28 -14.98 8.72 -3.22
CA TYR A 28 -14.44 9.29 -1.98
C TYR A 28 -14.08 10.76 -2.16
N THR A 29 -13.39 11.13 -3.25
CA THR A 29 -13.08 12.53 -3.58
C THR A 29 -14.35 13.35 -3.71
N GLY A 30 -15.36 12.85 -4.43
CA GLY A 30 -16.65 13.54 -4.58
C GLY A 30 -17.35 13.77 -3.24
N ALA A 31 -17.39 12.77 -2.37
CA ALA A 31 -18.01 12.89 -1.06
C ALA A 31 -17.28 13.90 -0.14
N ILE A 32 -15.94 13.87 -0.12
CA ILE A 32 -15.14 14.81 0.67
C ILE A 32 -15.28 16.24 0.14
N ASN A 33 -15.16 16.43 -1.17
CA ASN A 33 -15.30 17.74 -1.79
C ASN A 33 -16.70 18.34 -1.54
N ALA A 34 -17.75 17.53 -1.67
CA ALA A 34 -19.12 17.97 -1.35
C ALA A 34 -19.25 18.35 0.13
N ARG A 35 -18.75 17.54 1.04
CA ARG A 35 -18.84 17.78 2.51
C ARG A 35 -18.13 19.05 2.94
N PHE A 36 -16.93 19.29 2.41
CA PHE A 36 -16.08 20.41 2.81
C PHE A 36 -16.15 21.61 1.84
N ARG A 37 -16.97 21.52 0.78
CA ARG A 37 -17.07 22.52 -0.30
C ARG A 37 -15.71 22.80 -0.94
N TRP A 38 -14.91 21.74 -1.09
CA TRP A 38 -13.63 21.79 -1.76
C TRP A 38 -13.76 21.45 -3.25
N THR A 39 -12.74 21.79 -4.03
CA THR A 39 -12.60 21.44 -5.43
C THR A 39 -11.21 20.89 -5.70
N GLY A 40 -11.06 20.11 -6.78
CA GLY A 40 -9.78 19.58 -7.21
C GLY A 40 -9.51 18.16 -6.70
N HIS A 41 -8.22 17.79 -6.68
CA HIS A 41 -7.77 16.43 -6.37
C HIS A 41 -7.57 16.25 -4.87
N LEU A 42 -8.12 15.17 -4.31
CA LEU A 42 -7.88 14.78 -2.92
C LEU A 42 -6.62 13.91 -2.80
N PHE A 43 -6.41 13.02 -3.75
CA PHE A 43 -5.26 12.13 -3.77
C PHE A 43 -4.09 12.75 -4.52
N GLN A 44 -2.87 12.48 -4.04
CA GLN A 44 -1.63 12.96 -4.66
C GLN A 44 -1.43 12.45 -6.09
N GLY A 45 -1.98 11.27 -6.41
CA GLY A 45 -1.87 10.65 -7.72
C GLY A 45 -2.69 9.36 -7.81
N ARG A 46 -2.37 8.56 -8.83
CA ARG A 46 -2.90 7.20 -8.95
C ARG A 46 -2.32 6.31 -7.85
N PHE A 47 -3.02 5.21 -7.52
CA PHE A 47 -2.48 4.21 -6.61
C PHE A 47 -1.20 3.57 -7.19
N GLY A 48 -0.25 3.27 -6.32
CA GLY A 48 0.89 2.40 -6.64
C GLY A 48 0.50 0.94 -6.43
N ALA A 49 0.89 0.06 -7.33
CA ALA A 49 0.69 -1.38 -7.19
C ALA A 49 2.01 -2.12 -7.47
N VAL A 50 2.24 -3.20 -6.73
CA VAL A 50 3.46 -4.00 -6.82
C VAL A 50 3.06 -5.47 -6.75
N VAL A 51 3.53 -6.26 -7.70
CA VAL A 51 3.43 -7.72 -7.66
C VAL A 51 4.51 -8.26 -6.73
N MET A 52 4.15 -9.24 -5.89
CA MET A 52 5.04 -9.84 -4.90
C MET A 52 5.03 -11.36 -5.02
N ASP A 53 6.17 -11.98 -4.77
CA ASP A 53 6.25 -13.41 -4.45
C ASP A 53 5.88 -13.65 -2.98
N GLU A 54 5.79 -14.92 -2.56
CA GLU A 54 5.36 -15.30 -1.22
C GLU A 54 6.24 -14.71 -0.10
N PRO A 55 7.59 -14.76 -0.16
CA PRO A 55 8.42 -14.16 0.89
C PRO A 55 8.20 -12.66 1.04
N HIS A 56 8.03 -11.93 -0.07
CA HIS A 56 7.75 -10.49 -0.03
C HIS A 56 6.32 -10.19 0.41
N LEU A 57 5.37 -11.07 0.11
CA LEU A 57 3.98 -10.97 0.60
C LEU A 57 3.94 -11.08 2.12
N LEU A 58 4.63 -12.06 2.72
CA LEU A 58 4.69 -12.22 4.17
C LEU A 58 5.39 -11.02 4.85
N ALA A 59 6.48 -10.54 4.26
CA ALA A 59 7.16 -9.35 4.75
C ALA A 59 6.28 -8.09 4.63
N ALA A 60 5.51 -7.93 3.55
CA ALA A 60 4.56 -6.84 3.36
C ALA A 60 3.39 -6.93 4.35
N ALA A 61 2.83 -8.13 4.59
CA ALA A 61 1.77 -8.33 5.57
C ALA A 61 2.22 -7.90 6.97
N ARG A 62 3.44 -8.32 7.38
CA ARG A 62 4.06 -7.90 8.62
C ARG A 62 4.27 -6.38 8.68
N TYR A 63 4.87 -5.80 7.63
CA TYR A 63 5.11 -4.36 7.53
C TYR A 63 3.80 -3.56 7.67
N ILE A 64 2.75 -3.94 6.95
CA ILE A 64 1.45 -3.26 6.96
C ILE A 64 0.80 -3.35 8.35
N ALA A 65 0.82 -4.53 8.98
CA ALA A 65 0.23 -4.73 10.31
C ALA A 65 0.95 -3.93 11.39
N LEU A 66 2.28 -3.82 11.33
CA LEU A 66 3.10 -3.10 12.31
C LEU A 66 3.22 -1.59 12.02
N ASN A 67 2.83 -1.12 10.85
CA ASN A 67 2.98 0.28 10.46
C ASN A 67 2.37 1.27 11.49
N PRO A 68 1.15 1.07 12.05
CA PRO A 68 0.62 1.95 13.09
C PRO A 68 1.43 1.92 14.40
N VAL A 69 2.06 0.79 14.74
CA VAL A 69 2.93 0.65 15.92
C VAL A 69 4.23 1.41 15.70
N VAL A 70 4.87 1.21 14.55
CA VAL A 70 6.12 1.91 14.17
C VAL A 70 5.89 3.43 14.11
N ALA A 71 4.71 3.86 13.68
CA ALA A 71 4.32 5.27 13.66
C ALA A 71 3.91 5.82 15.05
N GLY A 72 3.94 5.01 16.11
CA GLY A 72 3.59 5.43 17.47
C GLY A 72 2.11 5.74 17.67
N LEU A 73 1.22 5.27 16.80
CA LEU A 73 -0.23 5.52 16.88
C LEU A 73 -0.93 4.58 17.85
N VAL A 74 -0.40 3.37 18.03
CA VAL A 74 -0.88 2.35 18.97
C VAL A 74 0.29 1.54 19.50
N SER A 75 0.09 0.83 20.62
CA SER A 75 1.12 -0.02 21.23
C SER A 75 1.17 -1.42 20.60
N HIS A 76 0.05 -1.94 20.10
CA HIS A 76 -0.04 -3.26 19.48
C HIS A 76 -0.77 -3.18 18.13
N ALA A 77 -0.40 -4.06 17.20
CA ALA A 77 -0.96 -4.07 15.85
C ALA A 77 -2.48 -4.28 15.84
N GLY A 78 -3.01 -5.09 16.77
CA GLY A 78 -4.44 -5.37 16.91
C GLY A 78 -5.26 -4.19 17.44
N ASP A 79 -4.61 -3.17 18.01
CA ASP A 79 -5.30 -2.01 18.60
C ASP A 79 -5.68 -0.95 17.55
N TRP A 80 -5.12 -1.03 16.32
CA TRP A 80 -5.46 -0.07 15.28
C TRP A 80 -6.82 -0.42 14.64
N PRO A 81 -7.88 0.39 14.85
CA PRO A 81 -9.24 0.02 14.46
C PRO A 81 -9.48 -0.02 12.94
N ARG A 82 -8.54 0.50 12.15
CA ARG A 82 -8.62 0.55 10.67
C ARG A 82 -7.58 -0.38 10.03
N SER A 83 -7.38 -1.56 10.63
CA SER A 83 -6.47 -2.59 10.15
C SER A 83 -7.11 -3.95 10.30
N SER A 84 -6.87 -4.84 9.34
CA SER A 84 -7.22 -6.26 9.42
C SER A 84 -6.29 -7.06 10.35
N ALA A 85 -5.31 -6.43 11.00
CA ALA A 85 -4.38 -7.11 11.89
C ALA A 85 -5.10 -7.85 13.02
N ARG A 86 -6.20 -7.29 13.56
CA ARG A 86 -7.01 -7.94 14.60
C ARG A 86 -7.69 -9.21 14.09
N ALA A 87 -8.26 -9.17 12.87
CA ALA A 87 -8.87 -10.33 12.24
C ALA A 87 -7.84 -11.47 12.05
N HIS A 88 -6.65 -11.15 11.55
CA HIS A 88 -5.58 -12.13 11.38
C HIS A 88 -5.05 -12.69 12.72
N LEU A 89 -4.96 -11.87 13.77
CA LEU A 89 -4.57 -12.31 15.12
C LEU A 89 -5.64 -13.22 15.75
N ALA A 90 -6.93 -12.93 15.55
CA ALA A 90 -8.04 -13.75 16.01
C ALA A 90 -8.24 -15.01 15.17
N GLY A 91 -7.77 -15.02 13.91
CA GLY A 91 -8.01 -16.09 12.95
C GLY A 91 -9.45 -16.11 12.41
N GLU A 92 -10.15 -14.98 12.47
CA GLU A 92 -11.56 -14.82 12.08
C GLU A 92 -11.68 -13.70 11.03
N ASP A 93 -12.52 -13.95 10.00
CA ASP A 93 -12.81 -12.96 8.97
C ASP A 93 -13.51 -11.72 9.56
N ASP A 94 -13.25 -10.55 8.99
CA ASP A 94 -14.00 -9.33 9.26
C ASP A 94 -14.74 -8.85 8.00
N GLU A 95 -15.37 -7.67 8.07
CA GLU A 95 -16.14 -7.11 6.95
C GLU A 95 -15.31 -6.84 5.68
N LEU A 96 -13.98 -6.75 5.79
CA LEU A 96 -13.09 -6.34 4.70
C LEU A 96 -12.02 -7.39 4.37
N ALA A 97 -11.61 -8.19 5.34
CA ALA A 97 -10.49 -9.11 5.21
C ALA A 97 -10.90 -10.55 5.35
N THR A 98 -10.48 -11.36 4.39
CA THR A 98 -10.54 -12.83 4.46
C THR A 98 -9.20 -13.33 4.98
N VAL A 99 -9.22 -14.04 6.10
CA VAL A 99 -8.01 -14.50 6.81
C VAL A 99 -7.39 -15.73 6.15
N ALA A 100 -8.23 -16.59 5.57
CA ALA A 100 -7.83 -17.89 5.05
C ALA A 100 -6.62 -17.87 4.08
N PRO A 101 -6.51 -16.96 3.10
CA PRO A 101 -5.37 -16.96 2.17
C PRO A 101 -4.02 -16.73 2.87
N LEU A 102 -3.95 -15.78 3.80
CA LEU A 102 -2.71 -15.52 4.53
C LEU A 102 -2.41 -16.61 5.55
N ARG A 103 -3.45 -17.17 6.19
CA ARG A 103 -3.33 -18.29 7.16
C ARG A 103 -2.82 -19.56 6.50
N ALA A 104 -3.10 -19.79 5.22
CA ALA A 104 -2.53 -20.92 4.49
C ALA A 104 -1.01 -20.84 4.33
N LEU A 105 -0.44 -19.63 4.35
CA LEU A 105 1.00 -19.39 4.21
C LEU A 105 1.69 -19.28 5.58
N VAL A 106 1.00 -18.76 6.60
CA VAL A 106 1.53 -18.60 7.96
C VAL A 106 0.47 -18.96 8.98
N ALA A 107 0.70 -20.06 9.70
CA ALA A 107 -0.27 -20.58 10.68
C ALA A 107 -0.37 -19.68 11.93
N ASP A 108 0.74 -19.05 12.35
CA ASP A 108 0.81 -18.17 13.52
C ASP A 108 1.18 -16.74 13.08
N PHE A 109 0.16 -15.91 12.96
CA PHE A 109 0.33 -14.51 12.58
C PHE A 109 1.02 -13.69 13.68
N ALA A 110 0.81 -14.03 14.97
CA ALA A 110 1.49 -13.34 16.07
C ALA A 110 3.00 -13.61 16.04
N ALA A 111 3.41 -14.85 15.76
CA ALA A 111 4.82 -15.19 15.57
C ALA A 111 5.42 -14.45 14.36
N LEU A 112 4.69 -14.30 13.26
CA LEU A 112 5.11 -13.48 12.12
C LEU A 112 5.37 -12.03 12.52
N LEU A 113 4.50 -11.43 13.34
CA LEU A 113 4.67 -10.06 13.81
C LEU A 113 5.86 -9.91 14.76
N ALA A 114 6.11 -10.90 15.62
CA ALA A 114 7.21 -10.91 16.57
C ALA A 114 8.59 -11.18 15.92
N ALA A 115 8.62 -11.76 14.72
CA ALA A 115 9.86 -12.05 14.02
C ALA A 115 10.66 -10.76 13.72
N PRO A 116 12.00 -10.81 13.72
CA PRO A 116 12.81 -9.67 13.35
C PRO A 116 12.54 -9.27 11.90
N ALA A 117 12.49 -7.96 11.63
CA ALA A 117 12.41 -7.47 10.26
C ALA A 117 13.79 -7.52 9.61
N ASP A 118 13.86 -7.96 8.35
CA ASP A 118 15.02 -7.68 7.54
C ASP A 118 14.97 -6.22 7.03
N PRO A 119 15.94 -5.37 7.44
CA PRO A 119 15.93 -3.97 7.04
C PRO A 119 16.00 -3.76 5.51
N ALA A 120 16.70 -4.65 4.79
CA ALA A 120 16.82 -4.56 3.34
C ALA A 120 15.48 -4.83 2.66
N THR A 121 14.76 -5.85 3.08
CA THR A 121 13.42 -6.18 2.57
C THR A 121 12.42 -5.07 2.93
N THR A 122 12.46 -4.54 4.15
CA THR A 122 11.62 -3.41 4.57
C THR A 122 11.83 -2.20 3.65
N ALA A 123 13.07 -1.80 3.43
CA ALA A 123 13.40 -0.68 2.54
C ALA A 123 12.96 -0.91 1.09
N ARG A 124 12.97 -2.17 0.61
CA ARG A 124 12.44 -2.53 -0.72
C ARG A 124 10.93 -2.36 -0.78
N ILE A 125 10.20 -2.82 0.24
CA ILE A 125 8.74 -2.67 0.33
C ILE A 125 8.34 -1.18 0.35
N GLU A 126 9.02 -0.36 1.11
CA GLU A 126 8.75 1.09 1.19
C GLU A 126 8.95 1.82 -0.14
N ARG A 127 9.96 1.43 -0.91
CA ARG A 127 10.28 2.05 -2.21
C ARG A 127 9.44 1.51 -3.36
N ALA A 128 8.94 0.29 -3.25
CA ALA A 128 8.28 -0.42 -4.33
C ALA A 128 7.09 0.33 -4.95
N PRO A 129 6.15 0.95 -4.17
CA PRO A 129 5.04 1.69 -4.73
C PRO A 129 5.46 2.90 -5.58
N THR A 130 6.60 3.51 -5.27
CA THR A 130 7.15 4.65 -6.02
C THR A 130 7.81 4.21 -7.32
N ILE A 131 8.43 3.03 -7.31
CA ILE A 131 9.19 2.51 -8.44
C ILE A 131 8.30 1.68 -9.37
N GLY A 132 7.22 1.06 -8.83
CA GLY A 132 6.28 0.22 -9.58
C GLY A 132 6.90 -1.08 -10.11
N ARG A 133 7.96 -1.59 -9.48
CA ARG A 133 8.63 -2.82 -9.89
C ARG A 133 8.19 -4.00 -9.05
N PRO A 134 8.08 -5.20 -9.66
CA PRO A 134 7.83 -6.42 -8.92
C PRO A 134 8.88 -6.67 -7.83
N LEU A 135 8.45 -7.24 -6.72
CA LEU A 135 9.30 -7.72 -5.64
C LEU A 135 9.42 -9.24 -5.72
N GLY A 136 10.65 -9.76 -5.73
CA GLY A 136 10.96 -11.18 -5.74
C GLY A 136 11.71 -11.65 -6.99
N GLU A 137 12.18 -12.91 -6.92
CA GLU A 137 12.91 -13.54 -8.03
C GLU A 137 12.01 -13.82 -9.24
N GLN A 138 10.73 -14.14 -9.00
CA GLN A 138 9.74 -14.34 -10.07
C GLN A 138 9.37 -13.04 -10.79
N GLY A 139 9.55 -11.88 -10.14
CA GLY A 139 9.39 -10.59 -10.79
C GLY A 139 10.35 -10.36 -11.97
N ALA A 140 11.52 -10.95 -11.91
CA ALA A 140 12.47 -10.91 -13.03
C ALA A 140 12.03 -11.77 -14.25
N GLY A 141 11.17 -12.79 -14.00
CA GLY A 141 10.62 -13.65 -15.05
C GLY A 141 9.29 -13.16 -15.63
N MET A 142 8.48 -12.45 -14.85
CA MET A 142 7.16 -11.92 -15.26
C MET A 142 7.27 -10.73 -16.22
N ASP A 143 8.47 -10.11 -16.34
CA ASP A 143 8.66 -8.90 -17.15
C ASP A 143 8.82 -9.17 -18.65
N ARG A 144 8.80 -10.43 -19.10
CA ARG A 144 8.88 -10.74 -20.53
C ARG A 144 7.59 -10.40 -21.29
N ASP A 145 6.45 -10.35 -20.58
CA ASP A 145 5.16 -9.99 -21.15
C ASP A 145 4.65 -8.59 -20.70
N ALA A 146 5.23 -7.99 -19.65
CA ALA A 146 4.90 -6.66 -19.22
C ALA A 146 5.74 -5.63 -19.99
N ARG A 147 5.09 -4.76 -20.75
CA ARG A 147 5.70 -3.69 -21.59
C ARG A 147 6.48 -2.62 -20.82
N ALA A 148 6.93 -2.87 -19.60
CA ALA A 148 7.66 -1.90 -18.78
C ALA A 148 9.15 -2.30 -18.67
N PRO A 149 10.12 -1.42 -19.00
CA PRO A 149 11.53 -1.73 -18.88
C PRO A 149 11.94 -1.90 -17.41
N LEU A 150 12.64 -3.00 -17.09
CA LEU A 150 13.21 -3.28 -15.76
C LEU A 150 14.32 -2.30 -15.33
N ALA A 151 14.97 -1.65 -16.28
CA ALA A 151 15.98 -0.66 -16.00
C ALA A 151 15.35 0.68 -15.56
N PRO A 152 15.96 1.42 -14.60
CA PRO A 152 15.51 2.76 -14.30
C PRO A 152 15.52 3.60 -15.58
N GLY A 153 14.34 4.15 -15.95
CA GLY A 153 14.30 5.19 -16.96
C GLY A 153 15.21 6.34 -16.55
N LYS A 154 15.72 7.12 -17.52
CA LYS A 154 16.41 8.36 -17.21
C LYS A 154 15.49 9.22 -16.33
N PRO A 155 16.01 9.88 -15.26
CA PRO A 155 15.21 10.83 -14.48
C PRO A 155 14.55 11.82 -15.44
N GLY A 156 13.24 12.01 -15.28
CA GLY A 156 12.53 13.06 -16.01
C GLY A 156 13.14 14.44 -15.74
N PRO A 157 12.77 15.48 -16.52
CA PRO A 157 13.24 16.83 -16.27
C PRO A 157 13.01 17.22 -14.81
N LYS A 158 14.03 17.74 -14.13
CA LYS A 158 13.87 18.26 -12.77
C LYS A 158 12.74 19.30 -12.77
N PRO A 159 11.84 19.30 -11.76
CA PRO A 159 10.86 20.38 -11.62
C PRO A 159 11.59 21.72 -11.67
N ARG A 160 11.09 22.67 -12.47
CA ARG A 160 11.58 24.05 -12.43
C ARG A 160 11.38 24.59 -11.01
N VAL A 161 12.44 25.08 -10.40
CA VAL A 161 12.48 25.61 -9.03
C VAL A 161 11.72 26.96 -8.90
N ASP A 162 11.15 27.48 -9.97
CA ASP A 162 10.55 28.82 -10.04
C ASP A 162 9.03 28.79 -9.84
N ARG A 163 8.55 28.23 -8.72
CA ARG A 163 7.21 28.55 -8.20
C ARG A 163 7.31 28.73 -6.70
N GLU A 164 7.33 30.00 -6.30
CA GLU A 164 7.26 30.44 -4.91
C GLU A 164 6.10 29.76 -4.16
N PRO A 165 6.27 29.41 -2.85
CA PRO A 165 5.29 28.65 -2.07
C PRO A 165 4.17 29.54 -1.47
N GLU A 166 3.75 30.63 -2.09
CA GLU A 166 2.79 31.57 -1.48
C GLU A 166 1.32 31.12 -1.49
N ARG A 167 0.97 30.00 -2.12
CA ARG A 167 -0.45 29.56 -2.13
C ARG A 167 -0.83 28.45 -1.16
N GLN A 168 0.11 27.82 -0.48
CA GLN A 168 -0.22 26.73 0.46
C GLN A 168 -0.45 27.19 1.91
N GLN A 169 -0.13 28.42 2.28
CA GLN A 169 -0.33 28.93 3.65
C GLN A 169 -1.73 29.49 3.93
N ARG A 170 -2.67 29.44 2.99
CA ARG A 170 -4.06 29.92 3.22
C ARG A 170 -5.11 28.83 3.44
N LEU A 171 -4.74 27.59 3.67
CA LEU A 171 -5.69 26.47 3.85
C LEU A 171 -5.43 25.65 5.13
N LEU A 172 -4.93 26.28 6.18
CA LEU A 172 -4.98 25.75 7.55
C LEU A 172 -5.91 26.58 8.40
#